data_e5b4fd556adf39e2b5c1c656864d07d4
#
_entry.id   e5b4fd556adf39e2b5c1c656864d07d4
#
_cell.length_a   1.000
_cell.length_b   1.000
_cell.length_c   1.000
_cell.angle_alpha   90.00
_cell.angle_beta   90.00
_cell.angle_gamma   90.00
#
_symmetry.space_group_name_H-M   'P 1'
#
loop_
_entity.id
_entity.type
_entity.pdbx_description
1 polymer ?
#
loop_
_entity_poly.entity_id
_entity_poly.type
_entity_poly.pdbx_seq_one_letter_code
_entity_poly.pdbx_strand_id
1 'polypeptide(L)'
;MSTFIGQLIGFLVILWIIWRYVVPPVRRMMANQQEAVRNQLDESAKAAQRLAEADKFHAERVAEAKAEAKHITEEARVDAERIAEQLRAQADVEVERIKVQGGQQVQLLRAQLIRQLRGELGTESVRRAGELVRAHVADPAAQSATIDRFLDELDSMAPAAFTPEVSSELRSSSREAQAALVEQFDSVAADLSADALSRLADELASVAKLLVDEPILARHLAEATGEVEAKKRLLQRLLGDKIGDPAMAVLNTAAAVRWSQTSDLVDGVEHVARLSLLVRAERDNQADEVEEQLFRFSRILDERPQLTTLLSDFVKPAQGRVELVRTVMSQGNGANPTATALLAQTVDLLRGERADEAVQALAQLAVARRGEIVAQVSAATELSDAQRNRLTQVLTRIYNHPVSVQLNIDPAVL
;
A
#
# COMPACT_ATOMS: atom_id res chain seq x y z
N MET A 1 -100.09 13.96 -61.14
CA MET A 1 -99.20 15.01 -60.57
C MET A 1 -99.04 14.88 -59.03
N SER A 2 -100.03 14.42 -58.26
CA SER A 2 -99.89 14.33 -56.77
C SER A 2 -98.94 13.28 -56.26
N THR A 3 -98.76 12.16 -56.96
CA THR A 3 -97.84 11.05 -56.56
C THR A 3 -96.37 11.47 -56.72
N PHE A 4 -96.03 12.31 -57.72
CA PHE A 4 -94.66 12.74 -57.94
C PHE A 4 -94.20 13.75 -56.88
N ILE A 5 -95.12 14.61 -56.41
CA ILE A 5 -94.82 15.60 -55.35
C ILE A 5 -94.56 14.85 -54.01
N GLY A 6 -95.38 13.78 -53.70
CA GLY A 6 -95.17 12.96 -52.50
C GLY A 6 -93.81 12.25 -52.50
N GLN A 7 -93.42 11.66 -53.66
CA GLN A 7 -92.10 11.02 -53.79
C GLN A 7 -90.91 12.04 -53.66
N LEU A 8 -91.09 13.23 -54.22
CA LEU A 8 -90.04 14.30 -54.08
C LEU A 8 -89.87 14.76 -52.64
N ILE A 9 -90.99 14.93 -51.93
CA ILE A 9 -90.92 15.32 -50.50
C ILE A 9 -90.32 14.16 -49.66
N GLY A 10 -90.67 12.92 -49.91
CA GLY A 10 -90.09 11.73 -49.25
C GLY A 10 -88.58 11.67 -49.48
N PHE A 11 -88.14 11.91 -50.73
CA PHE A 11 -86.70 11.94 -51.07
C PHE A 11 -85.96 13.05 -50.33
N LEU A 12 -86.49 14.26 -50.26
CA LEU A 12 -85.91 15.39 -49.53
C LEU A 12 -85.83 15.15 -48.03
N VAL A 13 -86.81 14.49 -47.43
CA VAL A 13 -86.81 14.10 -46.01
C VAL A 13 -85.72 13.09 -45.74
N ILE A 14 -85.59 12.05 -46.59
CA ILE A 14 -84.55 11.04 -46.47
C ILE A 14 -83.19 11.71 -46.60
N LEU A 15 -82.98 12.60 -47.59
CA LEU A 15 -81.76 13.31 -47.84
C LEU A 15 -81.38 14.21 -46.61
N TRP A 16 -82.38 14.89 -46.04
CA TRP A 16 -82.22 15.71 -44.83
C TRP A 16 -81.83 14.86 -43.59
N ILE A 17 -82.46 13.67 -43.40
CA ILE A 17 -82.11 12.72 -42.34
C ILE A 17 -80.65 12.22 -42.49
N ILE A 18 -80.29 11.82 -43.69
CA ILE A 18 -78.92 11.39 -43.98
C ILE A 18 -77.92 12.52 -43.66
N TRP A 19 -78.20 13.70 -44.13
CA TRP A 19 -77.30 14.86 -43.91
C TRP A 19 -77.21 15.31 -42.46
N ARG A 20 -78.35 15.18 -41.72
CA ARG A 20 -78.46 15.63 -40.33
C ARG A 20 -77.98 14.59 -39.29
N TYR A 21 -78.16 13.28 -39.59
CA TYR A 21 -77.88 12.20 -38.63
C TYR A 21 -76.76 11.25 -39.05
N VAL A 22 -76.48 11.04 -40.31
CA VAL A 22 -75.47 10.10 -40.82
C VAL A 22 -74.14 10.84 -41.09
N VAL A 23 -74.20 12.01 -41.74
CA VAL A 23 -72.97 12.74 -42.11
C VAL A 23 -72.14 13.21 -40.91
N PRO A 24 -72.77 13.73 -39.81
CA PRO A 24 -71.99 14.18 -38.65
C PRO A 24 -71.23 13.05 -37.91
N PRO A 25 -71.80 11.87 -37.62
CA PRO A 25 -71.06 10.80 -37.00
C PRO A 25 -69.95 10.23 -37.88
N VAL A 26 -70.18 10.13 -39.19
CA VAL A 26 -69.14 9.64 -40.14
C VAL A 26 -67.96 10.62 -40.19
N ARG A 27 -68.26 11.92 -40.24
CA ARG A 27 -67.17 12.94 -40.19
C ARG A 27 -66.40 12.88 -38.88
N ARG A 28 -67.05 12.66 -37.74
CA ARG A 28 -66.39 12.54 -36.44
C ARG A 28 -65.54 11.24 -36.41
N MET A 29 -66.05 10.15 -36.94
CA MET A 29 -65.29 8.88 -36.98
C MET A 29 -64.08 8.99 -37.91
N MET A 30 -64.14 9.66 -39.06
CA MET A 30 -63.00 9.95 -39.91
C MET A 30 -61.97 10.87 -39.27
N ALA A 31 -62.45 11.94 -38.56
CA ALA A 31 -61.58 12.86 -37.83
C ALA A 31 -60.82 12.11 -36.69
N ASN A 32 -61.50 11.27 -35.90
CA ASN A 32 -60.90 10.48 -34.86
C ASN A 32 -59.92 9.43 -35.39
N GLN A 33 -60.20 8.83 -36.53
CA GLN A 33 -59.27 7.92 -37.20
C GLN A 33 -58.01 8.66 -37.73
N GLN A 34 -58.17 9.83 -38.31
CA GLN A 34 -57.03 10.64 -38.77
C GLN A 34 -56.19 11.11 -37.60
N GLU A 35 -56.79 11.49 -36.46
CA GLU A 35 -56.10 11.87 -35.25
C GLU A 35 -55.37 10.67 -34.63
N ALA A 36 -55.98 9.49 -34.58
CA ALA A 36 -55.34 8.27 -34.12
C ALA A 36 -54.12 7.87 -34.96
N VAL A 37 -54.24 7.94 -36.28
CA VAL A 37 -53.11 7.68 -37.23
C VAL A 37 -52.03 8.71 -37.05
N ARG A 38 -52.39 9.98 -36.87
CA ARG A 38 -51.42 11.07 -36.63
C ARG A 38 -50.63 10.85 -35.34
N ASN A 39 -51.32 10.51 -34.27
CA ASN A 39 -50.72 10.21 -32.97
C ASN A 39 -49.80 8.97 -33.07
N GLN A 40 -50.20 7.90 -33.79
CA GLN A 40 -49.36 6.74 -34.03
C GLN A 40 -48.11 7.06 -34.85
N LEU A 41 -48.22 7.93 -35.86
CA LEU A 41 -47.08 8.41 -36.64
C LEU A 41 -46.12 9.24 -35.79
N ASP A 42 -46.64 10.14 -34.97
CA ASP A 42 -45.86 10.96 -34.04
C ASP A 42 -45.15 10.10 -32.97
N GLU A 43 -45.84 9.10 -32.41
CA GLU A 43 -45.23 8.14 -31.46
C GLU A 43 -44.14 7.28 -32.15
N SER A 44 -44.40 6.83 -33.39
CA SER A 44 -43.41 6.12 -34.18
C SER A 44 -42.17 6.97 -34.51
N ALA A 45 -42.38 8.23 -34.88
CA ALA A 45 -41.30 9.17 -35.13
C ALA A 45 -40.47 9.43 -33.84
N LYS A 46 -41.13 9.64 -32.71
CA LYS A 46 -40.45 9.78 -31.38
C LYS A 46 -39.71 8.52 -30.96
N ALA A 47 -40.27 7.35 -31.24
CA ALA A 47 -39.61 6.06 -30.93
C ALA A 47 -38.36 5.87 -31.83
N ALA A 48 -38.45 6.22 -33.14
CA ALA A 48 -37.33 6.17 -34.04
C ALA A 48 -36.21 7.15 -33.64
N GLN A 49 -36.59 8.35 -33.22
CA GLN A 49 -35.64 9.33 -32.72
C GLN A 49 -34.91 8.85 -31.45
N ARG A 50 -35.66 8.30 -30.49
CA ARG A 50 -35.08 7.72 -29.26
C ARG A 50 -34.15 6.53 -29.57
N LEU A 51 -34.48 5.72 -30.55
CA LEU A 51 -33.63 4.64 -31.00
C LEU A 51 -32.31 5.16 -31.60
N ALA A 52 -32.42 6.15 -32.46
CA ALA A 52 -31.25 6.78 -33.06
C ALA A 52 -30.33 7.46 -32.03
N GLU A 53 -30.94 8.12 -31.05
CA GLU A 53 -30.19 8.70 -29.90
C GLU A 53 -29.53 7.63 -29.04
N ALA A 54 -30.23 6.52 -28.75
CA ALA A 54 -29.70 5.38 -28.01
C ALA A 54 -28.55 4.70 -28.76
N ASP A 55 -28.68 4.50 -30.06
CA ASP A 55 -27.64 3.94 -30.93
C ASP A 55 -26.38 4.83 -30.96
N LYS A 56 -26.57 6.13 -31.05
CA LYS A 56 -25.48 7.10 -30.98
C LYS A 56 -24.77 7.05 -29.65
N PHE A 57 -25.53 7.09 -28.56
CA PHE A 57 -24.97 6.99 -27.19
C PHE A 57 -24.25 5.66 -27.00
N HIS A 58 -24.81 4.55 -27.47
CA HIS A 58 -24.16 3.24 -27.40
C HIS A 58 -22.85 3.22 -28.21
N ALA A 59 -22.87 3.79 -29.42
CA ALA A 59 -21.65 3.88 -30.25
C ALA A 59 -20.56 4.71 -29.60
N GLU A 60 -20.91 5.84 -28.98
CA GLU A 60 -19.98 6.70 -28.24
C GLU A 60 -19.39 5.95 -27.04
N ARG A 61 -20.23 5.25 -26.25
CA ARG A 61 -19.76 4.46 -25.11
C ARG A 61 -18.86 3.28 -25.51
N VAL A 62 -19.19 2.62 -26.60
CA VAL A 62 -18.34 1.53 -27.13
C VAL A 62 -16.99 2.09 -27.62
N ALA A 63 -16.99 3.28 -28.25
CA ALA A 63 -15.76 3.93 -28.68
C ALA A 63 -14.88 4.36 -27.48
N GLU A 64 -15.49 4.93 -26.46
CA GLU A 64 -14.83 5.30 -25.19
C GLU A 64 -14.23 4.08 -24.50
N ALA A 65 -15.03 3.01 -24.31
CA ALA A 65 -14.58 1.76 -23.70
C ALA A 65 -13.43 1.09 -24.50
N LYS A 66 -13.45 1.17 -25.83
CA LYS A 66 -12.34 0.69 -26.67
C LYS A 66 -11.08 1.52 -26.51
N ALA A 67 -11.21 2.84 -26.38
CA ALA A 67 -10.06 3.72 -26.14
C ALA A 67 -9.44 3.44 -24.75
N GLU A 68 -10.27 3.30 -23.75
CA GLU A 68 -9.83 2.95 -22.40
C GLU A 68 -9.18 1.56 -22.33
N ALA A 69 -9.80 0.54 -22.94
CA ALA A 69 -9.21 -0.79 -23.03
C ALA A 69 -7.84 -0.78 -23.73
N LYS A 70 -7.67 0.05 -24.76
CA LYS A 70 -6.39 0.21 -25.44
C LYS A 70 -5.35 0.88 -24.52
N HIS A 71 -5.77 1.88 -23.75
CA HIS A 71 -4.89 2.56 -22.78
C HIS A 71 -4.42 1.59 -21.70
N ILE A 72 -5.35 0.85 -21.08
CA ILE A 72 -5.05 -0.17 -20.07
C ILE A 72 -4.12 -1.26 -20.64
N THR A 73 -4.35 -1.68 -21.90
CA THR A 73 -3.49 -2.68 -22.52
C THR A 73 -2.06 -2.16 -22.74
N GLU A 74 -1.91 -0.91 -23.12
CA GLU A 74 -0.59 -0.30 -23.35
C GLU A 74 0.14 -0.08 -22.01
N GLU A 75 -0.55 0.36 -20.95
CA GLU A 75 0.03 0.43 -19.61
C GLU A 75 0.47 -0.94 -19.10
N ALA A 76 -0.41 -1.94 -19.23
CA ALA A 76 -0.08 -3.30 -18.85
C ALA A 76 1.14 -3.85 -19.63
N ARG A 77 1.31 -3.44 -20.90
CA ARG A 77 2.48 -3.81 -21.70
C ARG A 77 3.75 -3.16 -21.17
N VAL A 78 3.68 -1.86 -20.87
CA VAL A 78 4.83 -1.13 -20.30
C VAL A 78 5.22 -1.69 -18.92
N ASP A 79 4.22 -1.97 -18.08
CA ASP A 79 4.46 -2.58 -16.77
C ASP A 79 5.04 -4.01 -16.90
N ALA A 80 4.53 -4.81 -17.85
CA ALA A 80 5.07 -6.14 -18.11
C ALA A 80 6.52 -6.10 -18.62
N GLU A 81 6.86 -5.16 -19.49
CA GLU A 81 8.25 -4.95 -19.95
C GLU A 81 9.16 -4.56 -18.79
N ARG A 82 8.71 -3.62 -17.94
CA ARG A 82 9.45 -3.20 -16.74
C ARG A 82 9.64 -4.35 -15.75
N ILE A 83 8.58 -5.11 -15.47
CA ILE A 83 8.65 -6.29 -14.58
C ILE A 83 9.60 -7.34 -15.18
N ALA A 84 9.53 -7.59 -16.49
CA ALA A 84 10.43 -8.54 -17.16
C ALA A 84 11.89 -8.10 -17.06
N GLU A 85 12.16 -6.81 -17.18
CA GLU A 85 13.50 -6.24 -17.05
C GLU A 85 14.02 -6.33 -15.60
N GLN A 86 13.15 -6.02 -14.62
CA GLN A 86 13.46 -6.18 -13.21
C GLN A 86 13.71 -7.65 -12.83
N LEU A 87 12.86 -8.57 -13.30
CA LEU A 87 13.05 -9.99 -13.06
C LEU A 87 14.37 -10.51 -13.67
N ARG A 88 14.76 -10.02 -14.86
CA ARG A 88 16.05 -10.36 -15.44
C ARG A 88 17.19 -9.83 -14.59
N ALA A 89 17.12 -8.56 -14.18
CA ALA A 89 18.14 -7.98 -13.32
C ALA A 89 18.24 -8.71 -11.96
N GLN A 90 17.10 -9.06 -11.36
CA GLN A 90 17.07 -9.87 -10.14
C GLN A 90 17.62 -11.27 -10.36
N ALA A 91 17.27 -11.92 -11.49
CA ALA A 91 17.80 -13.23 -11.83
C ALA A 91 19.33 -13.20 -12.02
N ASP A 92 19.86 -12.17 -12.65
CA ASP A 92 21.31 -12.00 -12.83
C ASP A 92 22.03 -11.80 -11.48
N VAL A 93 21.47 -10.97 -10.60
CA VAL A 93 21.98 -10.78 -9.23
C VAL A 93 21.89 -12.09 -8.43
N GLU A 94 20.77 -12.81 -8.53
CA GLU A 94 20.58 -14.07 -7.82
C GLU A 94 21.52 -15.17 -8.33
N VAL A 95 21.74 -15.24 -9.65
CA VAL A 95 22.74 -16.16 -10.26
C VAL A 95 24.14 -15.85 -9.74
N GLU A 96 24.49 -14.57 -9.64
CA GLU A 96 25.80 -14.18 -9.13
C GLU A 96 25.91 -14.46 -7.61
N ARG A 97 24.84 -14.21 -6.85
CA ARG A 97 24.75 -14.58 -5.43
C ARG A 97 24.90 -16.09 -5.23
N ILE A 98 24.19 -16.91 -6.03
CA ILE A 98 24.27 -18.37 -5.97
C ILE A 98 25.68 -18.85 -6.33
N LYS A 99 26.34 -18.25 -7.33
CA LYS A 99 27.72 -18.59 -7.68
C LYS A 99 28.69 -18.27 -6.54
N VAL A 100 28.55 -17.07 -5.95
CA VAL A 100 29.40 -16.68 -4.82
C VAL A 100 29.14 -17.57 -3.61
N GLN A 101 27.88 -17.80 -3.24
CA GLN A 101 27.52 -18.70 -2.14
C GLN A 101 27.92 -20.16 -2.42
N GLY A 102 27.67 -20.65 -3.63
CA GLY A 102 28.07 -21.98 -4.04
C GLY A 102 29.59 -22.14 -4.01
N GLY A 103 30.34 -21.13 -4.46
CA GLY A 103 31.78 -21.09 -4.36
C GLY A 103 32.28 -21.11 -2.91
N GLN A 104 31.65 -20.31 -2.04
CA GLN A 104 31.95 -20.30 -0.60
C GLN A 104 31.58 -21.62 0.06
N GLN A 105 30.45 -22.22 -0.29
CA GLN A 105 30.00 -23.49 0.26
C GLN A 105 30.91 -24.66 -0.17
N VAL A 106 31.38 -24.67 -1.42
CA VAL A 106 32.38 -25.63 -1.90
C VAL A 106 33.71 -25.46 -1.17
N GLN A 107 34.15 -24.22 -0.94
CA GLN A 107 35.36 -23.97 -0.14
C GLN A 107 35.19 -24.37 1.32
N LEU A 108 34.00 -24.11 1.93
CA LEU A 108 33.69 -24.55 3.28
C LEU A 108 33.66 -26.09 3.39
N LEU A 109 33.02 -26.77 2.45
CA LEU A 109 33.01 -28.25 2.37
C LEU A 109 34.41 -28.83 2.20
N ARG A 110 35.23 -28.22 1.34
CA ARG A 110 36.62 -28.62 1.14
C ARG A 110 37.44 -28.37 2.40
N ALA A 111 37.23 -27.24 3.07
CA ALA A 111 37.86 -26.94 4.35
C ALA A 111 37.39 -27.87 5.48
N GLN A 112 36.12 -28.28 5.43
CA GLN A 112 35.55 -29.24 6.38
C GLN A 112 36.09 -30.65 6.19
N LEU A 113 36.24 -31.13 4.94
CA LEU A 113 36.88 -32.40 4.61
C LEU A 113 38.36 -32.45 4.99
N ILE A 114 39.09 -31.35 4.76
CA ILE A 114 40.51 -31.23 5.17
C ILE A 114 40.59 -31.20 6.71
N ARG A 115 39.64 -30.56 7.41
CA ARG A 115 39.58 -30.56 8.87
C ARG A 115 39.21 -31.94 9.45
N GLN A 116 38.26 -32.66 8.83
CA GLN A 116 37.93 -34.02 9.22
C GLN A 116 39.13 -34.98 9.08
N LEU A 117 39.82 -34.91 7.97
CA LEU A 117 41.03 -35.70 7.73
C LEU A 117 42.19 -35.34 8.68
N ARG A 118 42.31 -34.06 9.05
CA ARG A 118 43.31 -33.64 10.06
C ARG A 118 42.84 -33.91 11.49
N GLY A 119 41.51 -33.93 11.73
CA GLY A 119 40.92 -34.19 13.07
C GLY A 119 41.11 -35.62 13.56
N GLU A 120 41.19 -36.60 12.64
CA GLU A 120 41.51 -38.00 12.97
C GLU A 120 43.01 -38.18 13.38
N LEU A 121 43.84 -37.20 12.99
CA LEU A 121 45.31 -37.25 13.26
C LEU A 121 45.73 -36.33 14.44
N GLY A 122 44.84 -35.52 14.98
CA GLY A 122 45.28 -34.48 15.91
C GLY A 122 44.34 -34.13 17.08
N THR A 123 43.42 -35.02 17.46
CA THR A 123 42.37 -34.77 18.51
C THR A 123 42.92 -34.26 19.83
N GLU A 124 44.11 -34.66 20.24
CA GLU A 124 44.71 -34.27 21.52
C GLU A 124 45.32 -32.83 21.48
N SER A 125 45.89 -32.43 20.36
CA SER A 125 46.49 -31.09 20.18
C SER A 125 45.41 -30.01 19.99
N VAL A 126 44.30 -30.36 19.32
CA VAL A 126 43.15 -29.43 19.13
C VAL A 126 42.40 -29.18 20.45
N ARG A 127 42.26 -30.22 21.28
CA ARG A 127 41.62 -30.04 22.60
C ARG A 127 42.42 -29.08 23.50
N ARG A 128 43.75 -29.23 23.55
CA ARG A 128 44.61 -28.32 24.37
C ARG A 128 44.67 -26.91 23.77
N ALA A 129 44.71 -26.77 22.45
CA ALA A 129 44.65 -25.47 21.81
C ALA A 129 43.30 -24.79 22.09
N GLY A 130 42.17 -25.52 22.06
CA GLY A 130 40.85 -25.01 22.41
C GLY A 130 40.72 -24.62 23.89
N GLU A 131 41.40 -25.31 24.82
CA GLU A 131 41.42 -24.91 26.22
C GLU A 131 42.25 -23.63 26.45
N LEU A 132 43.36 -23.43 25.73
CA LEU A 132 44.18 -22.24 25.79
C LEU A 132 43.48 -21.04 25.14
N VAL A 133 42.78 -21.23 24.03
CA VAL A 133 41.98 -20.20 23.32
C VAL A 133 40.81 -19.78 24.23
N ARG A 134 40.05 -20.73 24.82
CA ARG A 134 38.98 -20.41 25.74
C ARG A 134 39.47 -19.65 26.98
N ALA A 135 40.62 -20.02 27.55
CA ALA A 135 41.18 -19.26 28.67
C ALA A 135 41.60 -17.83 28.28
N HIS A 136 42.06 -17.65 27.05
CA HIS A 136 42.44 -16.32 26.52
C HIS A 136 41.23 -15.47 26.12
N VAL A 137 40.20 -16.07 25.53
CA VAL A 137 38.94 -15.39 25.13
C VAL A 137 38.01 -15.16 26.32
N ALA A 138 38.22 -15.83 27.46
CA ALA A 138 37.50 -15.54 28.71
C ALA A 138 38.00 -14.25 29.40
N ASP A 139 39.14 -13.70 29.00
CA ASP A 139 39.64 -12.43 29.48
C ASP A 139 38.92 -11.25 28.79
N PRO A 140 38.14 -10.43 29.55
CA PRO A 140 37.43 -9.28 28.98
C PRO A 140 38.35 -8.28 28.23
N ALA A 141 39.62 -8.17 28.61
CA ALA A 141 40.60 -7.31 27.93
C ALA A 141 40.97 -7.87 26.55
N ALA A 142 41.09 -9.19 26.40
CA ALA A 142 41.35 -9.83 25.14
C ALA A 142 40.17 -9.79 24.16
N GLN A 143 38.93 -9.85 24.68
CA GLN A 143 37.71 -9.65 23.90
C GLN A 143 37.65 -8.23 23.31
N SER A 144 37.84 -7.22 24.13
CA SER A 144 37.86 -5.81 23.70
C SER A 144 38.93 -5.58 22.64
N ALA A 145 40.15 -6.10 22.84
CA ALA A 145 41.26 -5.96 21.88
C ALA A 145 40.95 -6.66 20.53
N THR A 146 40.18 -7.73 20.50
CA THR A 146 39.78 -8.40 19.27
C THR A 146 38.75 -7.58 18.50
N ILE A 147 37.76 -7.01 19.20
CA ILE A 147 36.78 -6.10 18.61
C ILE A 147 37.47 -4.84 18.05
N ASP A 148 38.38 -4.27 18.81
CA ASP A 148 39.13 -3.08 18.36
C ASP A 148 39.96 -3.35 17.09
N ARG A 149 40.60 -4.53 17.01
CA ARG A 149 41.34 -4.95 15.81
C ARG A 149 40.42 -5.13 14.61
N PHE A 150 39.24 -5.72 14.80
CA PHE A 150 38.23 -5.84 13.73
C PHE A 150 37.75 -4.46 13.26
N LEU A 151 37.53 -3.51 14.17
CA LEU A 151 37.18 -2.16 13.82
C LEU A 151 38.32 -1.42 13.08
N ASP A 152 39.58 -1.68 13.40
CA ASP A 152 40.75 -1.17 12.66
C ASP A 152 40.81 -1.75 11.22
N GLU A 153 40.52 -3.04 11.06
CA GLU A 153 40.47 -3.69 9.75
C GLU A 153 39.33 -3.16 8.89
N LEU A 154 38.12 -2.99 9.46
CA LEU A 154 36.98 -2.35 8.83
C LEU A 154 37.27 -0.91 8.42
N ASP A 155 38.01 -0.17 9.26
CA ASP A 155 38.40 1.19 8.99
C ASP A 155 39.37 1.31 7.77
N SER A 156 40.10 0.27 7.46
CA SER A 156 40.99 0.19 6.30
C SER A 156 40.28 -0.18 4.98
N MET A 157 38.99 -0.56 5.02
CA MET A 157 38.25 -0.95 3.82
C MET A 157 37.88 0.26 2.96
N ALA A 158 37.91 0.07 1.64
CA ALA A 158 37.51 1.08 0.68
C ALA A 158 35.98 1.33 0.71
N PRO A 159 35.50 2.57 0.43
CA PRO A 159 34.08 2.86 0.36
C PRO A 159 33.36 1.95 -0.64
N ALA A 160 32.26 1.34 -0.23
CA ALA A 160 31.41 0.53 -1.08
C ALA A 160 30.28 1.41 -1.68
N ALA A 161 29.96 1.19 -2.96
CA ALA A 161 28.79 1.82 -3.57
C ALA A 161 27.54 1.11 -3.05
N PHE A 162 26.75 1.83 -2.26
CA PHE A 162 25.43 1.35 -1.81
C PHE A 162 24.38 1.76 -2.83
N THR A 163 23.68 0.79 -3.38
CA THR A 163 22.47 1.01 -4.18
C THR A 163 21.30 0.62 -3.29
N PRO A 164 20.47 1.56 -2.82
CA PRO A 164 19.30 1.21 -2.02
C PRO A 164 18.36 0.35 -2.86
N GLU A 165 18.03 -0.83 -2.37
CA GLU A 165 16.95 -1.65 -2.92
C GLU A 165 15.63 -0.92 -2.66
N VAL A 166 15.16 -0.18 -3.65
CA VAL A 166 13.81 0.38 -3.63
C VAL A 166 12.85 -0.78 -3.81
N SER A 167 12.10 -1.12 -2.80
CA SER A 167 11.04 -2.12 -2.86
C SER A 167 10.11 -1.83 -4.04
N SER A 168 10.21 -2.65 -5.10
CA SER A 168 9.55 -2.42 -6.39
C SER A 168 8.18 -3.08 -6.49
N GLU A 169 7.46 -3.23 -5.38
CA GLU A 169 6.16 -3.92 -5.35
C GLU A 169 5.06 -3.12 -6.06
N LEU A 170 5.15 -1.79 -6.05
CA LEU A 170 4.15 -0.94 -6.69
C LEU A 170 4.40 -0.78 -8.19
N ARG A 171 3.32 -0.79 -8.98
CA ARG A 171 3.35 -0.43 -10.41
C ARG A 171 3.62 1.06 -10.59
N SER A 172 4.03 1.48 -11.79
CA SER A 172 4.44 2.86 -12.09
C SER A 172 3.44 3.92 -11.64
N SER A 173 2.16 3.76 -11.98
CA SER A 173 1.13 4.73 -11.62
C SER A 173 0.88 4.81 -10.10
N SER A 174 0.95 3.70 -9.39
CA SER A 174 0.81 3.72 -7.92
C SER A 174 2.03 4.30 -7.21
N ARG A 175 3.23 4.13 -7.78
CA ARG A 175 4.43 4.82 -7.26
C ARG A 175 4.35 6.33 -7.42
N GLU A 176 3.91 6.80 -8.58
CA GLU A 176 3.67 8.23 -8.82
C GLU A 176 2.58 8.78 -7.90
N ALA A 177 1.50 8.03 -7.72
CA ALA A 177 0.42 8.38 -6.81
C ALA A 177 0.90 8.47 -5.35
N GLN A 178 1.68 7.50 -4.91
CA GLN A 178 2.24 7.50 -3.56
C GLN A 178 3.22 8.66 -3.36
N ALA A 179 4.06 8.96 -4.34
CA ALA A 179 4.97 10.11 -4.29
C ALA A 179 4.19 11.42 -4.17
N ALA A 180 3.14 11.62 -4.95
CA ALA A 180 2.27 12.80 -4.86
C ALA A 180 1.56 12.90 -3.49
N LEU A 181 1.19 11.75 -2.91
CA LEU A 181 0.58 11.70 -1.58
C LEU A 181 1.56 12.13 -0.49
N VAL A 182 2.81 11.64 -0.57
CA VAL A 182 3.88 12.00 0.38
C VAL A 182 4.24 13.48 0.25
N GLU A 183 4.34 14.01 -0.97
CA GLU A 183 4.58 15.44 -1.22
C GLU A 183 3.47 16.31 -0.61
N GLN A 184 2.20 15.94 -0.82
CA GLN A 184 1.07 16.63 -0.20
C GLN A 184 1.11 16.54 1.32
N PHE A 185 1.43 15.37 1.86
CA PHE A 185 1.58 15.17 3.29
C PHE A 185 2.70 16.05 3.86
N ASP A 186 3.88 16.08 3.26
CA ASP A 186 5.00 16.89 3.74
C ASP A 186 4.64 18.40 3.74
N SER A 187 3.90 18.86 2.72
CA SER A 187 3.38 20.23 2.67
C SER A 187 2.41 20.53 3.83
N VAL A 188 1.48 19.62 4.09
CA VAL A 188 0.49 19.77 5.18
C VAL A 188 1.17 19.63 6.54
N ALA A 189 2.05 18.64 6.69
CA ALA A 189 2.73 18.36 7.95
C ALA A 189 3.64 19.50 8.40
N ALA A 190 4.18 20.33 7.51
CA ALA A 190 5.09 21.40 7.83
C ALA A 190 4.55 22.33 8.95
N ASP A 191 3.27 22.66 8.90
CA ASP A 191 2.61 23.62 9.80
C ASP A 191 1.89 22.95 10.99
N LEU A 192 1.84 21.61 11.07
CA LEU A 192 1.09 20.89 12.11
C LEU A 192 1.94 20.74 13.40
N SER A 193 1.27 20.84 14.56
CA SER A 193 1.87 20.45 15.84
C SER A 193 1.95 18.94 16.01
N ALA A 194 2.73 18.46 17.00
CA ALA A 194 2.83 17.03 17.32
C ALA A 194 1.47 16.37 17.60
N ASP A 195 0.59 17.06 18.34
CA ASP A 195 -0.77 16.56 18.61
C ASP A 195 -1.65 16.55 17.38
N ALA A 196 -1.48 17.53 16.47
CA ALA A 196 -2.22 17.57 15.21
C ALA A 196 -1.76 16.45 14.26
N LEU A 197 -0.48 16.10 14.26
CA LEU A 197 0.06 14.94 13.52
C LEU A 197 -0.51 13.63 14.03
N SER A 198 -0.70 13.47 15.35
CA SER A 198 -1.34 12.27 15.89
C SER A 198 -2.80 12.15 15.46
N ARG A 199 -3.55 13.27 15.51
CA ARG A 199 -4.93 13.27 15.01
C ARG A 199 -5.00 12.95 13.53
N LEU A 200 -4.10 13.53 12.73
CA LEU A 200 -4.00 13.21 11.30
C LEU A 200 -3.75 11.72 11.07
N ALA A 201 -2.86 11.11 11.84
CA ALA A 201 -2.58 9.67 11.76
C ALA A 201 -3.82 8.82 12.08
N ASP A 202 -4.54 9.15 13.18
CA ASP A 202 -5.74 8.42 13.61
C ASP A 202 -6.89 8.58 12.61
N GLU A 203 -7.07 9.78 12.06
CA GLU A 203 -8.07 10.07 11.04
C GLU A 203 -7.79 9.29 9.75
N LEU A 204 -6.55 9.31 9.25
CA LEU A 204 -6.17 8.57 8.05
C LEU A 204 -6.24 7.06 8.25
N ALA A 205 -5.84 6.54 9.42
CA ALA A 205 -5.99 5.12 9.76
C ALA A 205 -7.47 4.70 9.78
N SER A 206 -8.34 5.55 10.35
CA SER A 206 -9.79 5.32 10.36
C SER A 206 -10.38 5.32 8.96
N VAL A 207 -9.89 6.19 8.07
CA VAL A 207 -10.30 6.22 6.67
C VAL A 207 -9.77 5.00 5.92
N ALA A 208 -8.52 4.58 6.13
CA ALA A 208 -7.98 3.37 5.54
C ALA A 208 -8.84 2.15 5.91
N LYS A 209 -9.23 2.02 7.17
CA LYS A 209 -10.14 0.98 7.65
C LYS A 209 -11.51 1.05 6.97
N LEU A 210 -12.09 2.24 6.86
CA LEU A 210 -13.35 2.45 6.13
C LEU A 210 -13.24 1.99 4.66
N LEU A 211 -12.12 2.29 3.99
CA LEU A 211 -11.90 1.88 2.62
C LEU A 211 -11.74 0.35 2.47
N VAL A 212 -11.22 -0.32 3.49
CA VAL A 212 -11.19 -1.80 3.54
C VAL A 212 -12.59 -2.37 3.73
N ASP A 213 -13.37 -1.79 4.64
CA ASP A 213 -14.73 -2.25 4.97
C ASP A 213 -15.73 -1.95 3.83
N GLU A 214 -15.47 -0.90 3.03
CA GLU A 214 -16.32 -0.44 1.93
C GLU A 214 -15.60 -0.53 0.56
N PRO A 215 -15.43 -1.74 -0.01
CA PRO A 215 -14.65 -1.94 -1.23
C PRO A 215 -15.19 -1.19 -2.46
N ILE A 216 -16.50 -0.90 -2.48
CA ILE A 216 -17.14 -0.14 -3.56
C ILE A 216 -16.67 1.31 -3.52
N LEU A 217 -16.58 1.91 -2.33
CA LEU A 217 -16.08 3.26 -2.13
C LEU A 217 -14.59 3.33 -2.54
N ALA A 218 -13.78 2.39 -2.05
CA ALA A 218 -12.36 2.33 -2.36
C ALA A 218 -12.12 2.22 -3.87
N ARG A 219 -12.87 1.34 -4.56
CA ARG A 219 -12.81 1.19 -6.02
C ARG A 219 -13.17 2.48 -6.74
N HIS A 220 -14.27 3.13 -6.34
CA HIS A 220 -14.71 4.38 -6.96
C HIS A 220 -13.68 5.50 -6.80
N LEU A 221 -12.99 5.58 -5.67
CA LEU A 221 -11.93 6.55 -5.44
C LEU A 221 -10.65 6.23 -6.24
N ALA A 222 -10.32 4.95 -6.39
CA ALA A 222 -9.14 4.49 -7.12
C ALA A 222 -9.30 4.55 -8.65
N GLU A 223 -10.54 4.53 -9.17
CA GLU A 223 -10.82 4.56 -10.61
C GLU A 223 -10.27 5.81 -11.30
N ALA A 224 -9.60 5.64 -12.44
CA ALA A 224 -9.04 6.74 -13.22
C ALA A 224 -10.09 7.55 -14.00
N THR A 225 -11.25 6.94 -14.30
CA THR A 225 -12.28 7.48 -15.21
C THR A 225 -13.29 8.41 -14.56
N GLY A 226 -13.32 8.53 -13.23
CA GLY A 226 -14.24 9.40 -12.51
C GLY A 226 -13.81 10.87 -12.56
N GLU A 227 -14.79 11.79 -12.65
CA GLU A 227 -14.51 13.23 -12.43
C GLU A 227 -13.90 13.45 -11.05
N VAL A 228 -12.69 14.00 -10.98
CA VAL A 228 -11.96 14.28 -9.73
C VAL A 228 -12.82 15.12 -8.77
N GLU A 229 -13.52 16.14 -9.30
CA GLU A 229 -14.38 16.98 -8.49
C GLU A 229 -15.62 16.23 -7.93
N ALA A 230 -16.10 15.20 -8.60
CA ALA A 230 -17.17 14.36 -8.08
C ALA A 230 -16.66 13.51 -6.91
N LYS A 231 -15.45 12.95 -6.99
CA LYS A 231 -14.80 12.21 -5.92
C LYS A 231 -14.53 13.08 -4.69
N LYS A 232 -14.01 14.29 -4.88
CA LYS A 232 -13.80 15.26 -3.80
C LYS A 232 -15.12 15.64 -3.11
N ARG A 233 -16.18 15.89 -3.88
CA ARG A 233 -17.51 16.16 -3.31
C ARG A 233 -18.05 14.96 -2.52
N LEU A 234 -17.79 13.74 -2.98
CA LEU A 234 -18.16 12.52 -2.27
C LEU A 234 -17.42 12.43 -0.93
N LEU A 235 -16.10 12.61 -0.94
CA LEU A 235 -15.27 12.63 0.27
C LEU A 235 -15.75 13.71 1.25
N GLN A 236 -15.99 14.93 0.77
CA GLN A 236 -16.49 16.03 1.60
C GLN A 236 -17.85 15.73 2.25
N ARG A 237 -18.76 15.04 1.54
CA ARG A 237 -20.06 14.65 2.10
C ARG A 237 -19.98 13.53 3.13
N LEU A 238 -19.08 12.57 2.93
CA LEU A 238 -18.96 11.40 3.80
C LEU A 238 -18.12 11.68 5.05
N LEU A 239 -17.07 12.49 4.90
CA LEU A 239 -16.02 12.66 5.89
C LEU A 239 -15.83 14.10 6.38
N GLY A 240 -16.40 15.11 5.70
CA GLY A 240 -16.14 16.54 5.99
C GLY A 240 -16.37 16.98 7.44
N ASP A 241 -17.36 16.36 8.11
CA ASP A 241 -17.65 16.63 9.53
C ASP A 241 -16.93 15.66 10.50
N LYS A 242 -16.15 14.69 9.97
CA LYS A 242 -15.56 13.61 10.76
C LYS A 242 -14.03 13.67 10.84
N ILE A 243 -13.40 14.32 9.88
CA ILE A 243 -11.95 14.45 9.78
C ILE A 243 -11.55 15.90 9.60
N GLY A 244 -10.36 16.27 10.01
CA GLY A 244 -9.80 17.61 9.85
C GLY A 244 -9.41 17.96 8.42
N ASP A 245 -9.23 19.27 8.17
CA ASP A 245 -8.76 19.77 6.87
C ASP A 245 -7.45 19.14 6.39
N PRO A 246 -6.46 18.87 7.27
CA PRO A 246 -5.21 18.19 6.87
C PRO A 246 -5.45 16.80 6.27
N ALA A 247 -6.28 15.97 6.90
CA ALA A 247 -6.63 14.66 6.41
C ALA A 247 -7.44 14.74 5.11
N MET A 248 -8.38 15.69 5.03
CA MET A 248 -9.15 15.93 3.81
C MET A 248 -8.27 16.35 2.64
N ALA A 249 -7.22 17.16 2.87
CA ALA A 249 -6.28 17.56 1.82
C ALA A 249 -5.51 16.36 1.25
N VAL A 250 -5.01 15.48 2.12
CA VAL A 250 -4.34 14.23 1.71
C VAL A 250 -5.30 13.33 0.92
N LEU A 251 -6.52 13.13 1.39
CA LEU A 251 -7.51 12.28 0.72
C LEU A 251 -7.97 12.85 -0.62
N ASN A 252 -8.09 14.16 -0.75
CA ASN A 252 -8.40 14.82 -2.01
C ASN A 252 -7.29 14.57 -3.06
N THR A 253 -6.03 14.56 -2.63
CA THR A 253 -4.90 14.19 -3.48
C THR A 253 -4.94 12.70 -3.84
N ALA A 254 -5.21 11.82 -2.86
CA ALA A 254 -5.38 10.39 -3.10
C ALA A 254 -6.46 10.07 -4.14
N ALA A 255 -7.58 10.82 -4.13
CA ALA A 255 -8.67 10.68 -5.08
C ALA A 255 -8.40 11.32 -6.46
N ALA A 256 -7.46 12.26 -6.54
CA ALA A 256 -7.10 12.96 -7.78
C ALA A 256 -6.07 12.20 -8.62
N VAL A 257 -5.25 11.38 -7.98
CA VAL A 257 -4.20 10.59 -8.64
C VAL A 257 -4.72 9.22 -9.10
N ARG A 258 -3.97 8.58 -9.99
CA ARG A 258 -4.34 7.28 -10.54
C ARG A 258 -3.64 6.15 -9.79
N TRP A 259 -4.40 5.16 -9.35
CA TRP A 259 -3.90 3.95 -8.72
C TRP A 259 -3.99 2.75 -9.67
N SER A 260 -3.00 1.87 -9.64
CA SER A 260 -2.99 0.65 -10.45
C SER A 260 -3.95 -0.40 -9.90
N GLN A 261 -4.12 -0.43 -8.59
CA GLN A 261 -5.04 -1.32 -7.88
C GLN A 261 -5.73 -0.55 -6.74
N THR A 262 -6.91 -1.01 -6.36
CA THR A 262 -7.66 -0.43 -5.22
C THR A 262 -6.91 -0.60 -3.89
N SER A 263 -6.19 -1.72 -3.73
CA SER A 263 -5.32 -1.95 -2.57
C SER A 263 -4.26 -0.87 -2.42
N ASP A 264 -3.64 -0.44 -3.54
CA ASP A 264 -2.55 0.53 -3.53
C ASP A 264 -2.98 1.90 -2.99
N LEU A 265 -4.25 2.29 -3.24
CA LEU A 265 -4.85 3.48 -2.63
C LEU A 265 -4.92 3.36 -1.10
N VAL A 266 -5.39 2.20 -0.60
CA VAL A 266 -5.50 1.97 0.84
C VAL A 266 -4.13 1.96 1.49
N ASP A 267 -3.18 1.23 0.88
CA ASP A 267 -1.78 1.16 1.33
C ASP A 267 -1.12 2.55 1.34
N GLY A 268 -1.41 3.39 0.35
CA GLY A 268 -0.95 4.77 0.29
C GLY A 268 -1.48 5.63 1.43
N VAL A 269 -2.76 5.51 1.78
CA VAL A 269 -3.35 6.23 2.92
C VAL A 269 -2.76 5.74 4.24
N GLU A 270 -2.59 4.42 4.42
CA GLU A 270 -1.93 3.85 5.59
C GLU A 270 -0.46 4.29 5.72
N HIS A 271 0.24 4.34 4.61
CA HIS A 271 1.62 4.82 4.57
C HIS A 271 1.73 6.24 5.12
N VAL A 272 0.87 7.16 4.68
CA VAL A 272 0.84 8.54 5.19
C VAL A 272 0.42 8.60 6.66
N ALA A 273 -0.51 7.75 7.11
CA ALA A 273 -0.86 7.66 8.52
C ALA A 273 0.36 7.27 9.40
N ARG A 274 1.15 6.28 8.96
CA ARG A 274 2.40 5.89 9.64
C ARG A 274 3.44 7.00 9.60
N LEU A 275 3.62 7.67 8.45
CA LEU A 275 4.52 8.82 8.32
C LEU A 275 4.15 9.96 9.28
N SER A 276 2.85 10.20 9.51
CA SER A 276 2.39 11.24 10.44
C SER A 276 2.89 11.01 11.87
N LEU A 277 2.89 9.75 12.34
CA LEU A 277 3.42 9.38 13.64
C LEU A 277 4.95 9.44 13.68
N LEU A 278 5.63 9.07 12.58
CA LEU A 278 7.09 9.17 12.51
C LEU A 278 7.56 10.63 12.54
N VAL A 279 6.89 11.53 11.79
CA VAL A 279 7.17 12.97 11.84
C VAL A 279 6.89 13.57 13.23
N ARG A 280 5.86 13.06 13.91
CA ARG A 280 5.64 13.42 15.32
C ARG A 280 6.84 13.04 16.18
N ALA A 281 7.34 11.81 16.06
CA ALA A 281 8.50 11.35 16.81
C ALA A 281 9.75 12.21 16.54
N GLU A 282 9.96 12.60 15.27
CA GLU A 282 11.05 13.52 14.89
C GLU A 282 10.93 14.87 15.62
N ARG A 283 9.74 15.46 15.67
CA ARG A 283 9.49 16.75 16.33
C ARG A 283 9.64 16.69 17.84
N ASP A 284 9.29 15.57 18.43
CA ASP A 284 9.43 15.32 19.88
C ASP A 284 10.86 14.89 20.23
N ASN A 285 11.79 14.83 19.26
CA ASN A 285 13.16 14.30 19.38
C ASN A 285 13.19 12.87 19.97
N GLN A 286 12.21 12.06 19.61
CA GLN A 286 12.06 10.68 20.06
C GLN A 286 12.21 9.66 18.92
N ALA A 287 12.67 10.07 17.74
CA ALA A 287 12.78 9.20 16.58
C ALA A 287 13.68 7.99 16.84
N ASP A 288 14.83 8.18 17.50
CA ASP A 288 15.76 7.10 17.86
C ASP A 288 15.12 6.08 18.81
N GLU A 289 14.41 6.57 19.82
CA GLU A 289 13.73 5.71 20.79
C GLU A 289 12.58 4.93 20.14
N VAL A 290 11.82 5.57 19.25
CA VAL A 290 10.74 4.92 18.50
C VAL A 290 11.31 3.82 17.60
N GLU A 291 12.35 4.12 16.85
CA GLU A 291 13.04 3.15 15.99
C GLU A 291 13.54 1.94 16.79
N GLU A 292 14.27 2.19 17.90
CA GLU A 292 14.77 1.11 18.76
C GLU A 292 13.64 0.22 19.28
N GLN A 293 12.53 0.83 19.71
CA GLN A 293 11.38 0.07 20.22
C GLN A 293 10.67 -0.74 19.13
N LEU A 294 10.57 -0.23 17.90
CA LEU A 294 10.04 -0.97 16.76
C LEU A 294 10.91 -2.20 16.44
N PHE A 295 12.22 -2.05 16.37
CA PHE A 295 13.14 -3.17 16.17
C PHE A 295 13.15 -4.16 17.34
N ARG A 296 13.06 -3.68 18.56
CA ARG A 296 12.92 -4.55 19.74
C ARG A 296 11.65 -5.38 19.66
N PHE A 297 10.54 -4.79 19.25
CA PHE A 297 9.28 -5.50 19.09
C PHE A 297 9.34 -6.52 17.96
N SER A 298 9.97 -6.19 16.81
CA SER A 298 10.22 -7.14 15.72
C SER A 298 10.99 -8.37 16.23
N ARG A 299 12.07 -8.19 16.97
CA ARG A 299 12.83 -9.30 17.58
C ARG A 299 12.00 -10.15 18.54
N ILE A 300 11.12 -9.52 19.33
CA ILE A 300 10.21 -10.25 20.21
C ILE A 300 9.27 -11.16 19.39
N LEU A 301 8.83 -10.72 18.20
CA LEU A 301 8.00 -11.54 17.33
C LEU A 301 8.78 -12.70 16.74
N ASP A 302 10.04 -12.51 16.37
CA ASP A 302 10.93 -13.56 15.85
C ASP A 302 11.22 -14.63 16.93
N GLU A 303 11.47 -14.19 18.17
CA GLU A 303 11.77 -15.08 19.31
C GLU A 303 10.52 -15.81 19.81
N ARG A 304 9.32 -15.27 19.58
CA ARG A 304 8.05 -15.78 20.11
C ARG A 304 7.01 -16.05 19.02
N PRO A 305 7.14 -17.14 18.26
CA PRO A 305 6.20 -17.45 17.16
C PRO A 305 4.74 -17.55 17.58
N GLN A 306 4.48 -17.87 18.86
CA GLN A 306 3.11 -17.88 19.39
C GLN A 306 2.49 -16.48 19.43
N LEU A 307 3.27 -15.46 19.79
CA LEU A 307 2.81 -14.07 19.78
C LEU A 307 2.51 -13.61 18.35
N THR A 308 3.39 -13.92 17.40
CA THR A 308 3.18 -13.66 15.97
C THR A 308 1.90 -14.31 15.48
N THR A 309 1.65 -15.57 15.83
CA THR A 309 0.41 -16.27 15.49
C THR A 309 -0.83 -15.59 16.05
N LEU A 310 -0.78 -15.16 17.33
CA LEU A 310 -1.91 -14.48 17.97
C LEU A 310 -2.20 -13.10 17.35
N LEU A 311 -1.17 -12.36 16.97
CA LEU A 311 -1.30 -11.05 16.32
C LEU A 311 -1.74 -11.17 14.84
N SER A 312 -1.43 -12.30 14.18
CA SER A 312 -1.84 -12.61 12.81
C SER A 312 -3.17 -13.37 12.73
N ASP A 313 -3.86 -13.57 13.84
CA ASP A 313 -5.15 -14.28 13.89
C ASP A 313 -6.29 -13.35 13.48
N PHE A 314 -6.65 -13.36 12.20
CA PHE A 314 -7.72 -12.53 11.62
C PHE A 314 -9.14 -13.00 12.02
N VAL A 315 -9.28 -14.16 12.65
CA VAL A 315 -10.58 -14.63 13.16
C VAL A 315 -10.98 -13.84 14.41
N LYS A 316 -10.00 -13.37 15.15
CA LYS A 316 -10.22 -12.56 16.36
C LYS A 316 -10.42 -11.08 16.02
N PRO A 317 -11.25 -10.37 16.81
CA PRO A 317 -11.42 -8.94 16.65
C PRO A 317 -10.07 -8.19 16.72
N ALA A 318 -9.87 -7.22 15.83
CA ALA A 318 -8.63 -6.42 15.76
C ALA A 318 -8.32 -5.73 17.12
N GLN A 319 -9.35 -5.30 17.86
CA GLN A 319 -9.18 -4.72 19.20
C GLN A 319 -8.42 -5.61 20.17
N GLY A 320 -8.69 -6.93 20.16
CA GLY A 320 -7.97 -7.87 21.04
C GLY A 320 -6.48 -7.99 20.68
N ARG A 321 -6.15 -7.90 19.38
CA ARG A 321 -4.77 -7.88 18.90
C ARG A 321 -4.05 -6.59 19.29
N VAL A 322 -4.72 -5.45 19.16
CA VAL A 322 -4.23 -4.13 19.59
C VAL A 322 -3.96 -4.09 21.10
N GLU A 323 -4.88 -4.61 21.92
CA GLU A 323 -4.69 -4.69 23.37
C GLU A 323 -3.51 -5.61 23.75
N LEU A 324 -3.29 -6.68 23.00
CA LEU A 324 -2.13 -7.54 23.19
C LEU A 324 -0.82 -6.77 22.92
N VAL A 325 -0.75 -5.97 21.84
CA VAL A 325 0.39 -5.11 21.57
C VAL A 325 0.64 -4.12 22.71
N ARG A 326 -0.41 -3.42 23.17
CA ARG A 326 -0.31 -2.47 24.28
C ARG A 326 0.19 -3.15 25.56
N THR A 327 -0.31 -4.34 25.84
CA THR A 327 0.11 -5.13 27.01
C THR A 327 1.59 -5.50 26.91
N VAL A 328 2.05 -5.99 25.75
CA VAL A 328 3.46 -6.36 25.57
C VAL A 328 4.36 -5.12 25.69
N MET A 329 3.96 -4.00 25.10
CA MET A 329 4.70 -2.74 25.21
C MET A 329 4.76 -2.22 26.65
N SER A 330 3.66 -2.30 27.40
CA SER A 330 3.61 -1.83 28.78
C SER A 330 4.42 -2.68 29.77
N GLN A 331 4.71 -3.95 29.45
CA GLN A 331 5.59 -4.81 30.26
C GLN A 331 7.06 -4.43 30.14
N GLY A 332 7.45 -3.68 29.10
CA GLY A 332 8.78 -3.09 28.97
C GLY A 332 8.91 -1.79 29.77
N ASN A 333 10.05 -1.56 30.41
CA ASN A 333 10.33 -0.27 31.06
C ASN A 333 10.45 0.83 29.98
N GLY A 334 9.59 1.87 30.07
CA GLY A 334 9.69 3.05 29.20
C GLY A 334 9.06 2.88 27.81
N ALA A 335 7.86 2.31 27.70
CA ALA A 335 7.14 2.25 26.43
C ALA A 335 6.88 3.65 25.85
N ASN A 336 7.43 3.92 24.67
CA ASN A 336 7.18 5.17 23.98
C ASN A 336 5.74 5.20 23.42
N PRO A 337 4.96 6.26 23.68
CA PRO A 337 3.57 6.34 23.22
C PRO A 337 3.44 6.29 21.68
N THR A 338 4.38 6.91 20.97
CA THR A 338 4.37 6.95 19.50
C THR A 338 4.71 5.58 18.91
N ALA A 339 5.71 4.87 19.46
CA ALA A 339 6.01 3.50 19.05
C ALA A 339 4.83 2.55 19.30
N THR A 340 4.17 2.69 20.46
CA THR A 340 2.98 1.92 20.79
C THR A 340 1.82 2.23 19.84
N ALA A 341 1.61 3.49 19.45
CA ALA A 341 0.59 3.89 18.50
C ALA A 341 0.87 3.32 17.10
N LEU A 342 2.11 3.38 16.62
CA LEU A 342 2.54 2.82 15.34
C LEU A 342 2.30 1.30 15.28
N LEU A 343 2.71 0.56 16.31
CA LEU A 343 2.50 -0.88 16.40
C LEU A 343 1.02 -1.25 16.48
N ALA A 344 0.26 -0.52 17.30
CA ALA A 344 -1.17 -0.70 17.44
C ALA A 344 -1.91 -0.46 16.13
N GLN A 345 -1.60 0.63 15.42
CA GLN A 345 -2.15 0.97 14.11
C GLN A 345 -1.80 -0.10 13.06
N THR A 346 -0.54 -0.55 13.03
CA THR A 346 -0.09 -1.60 12.09
C THR A 346 -0.86 -2.90 12.33
N VAL A 347 -1.05 -3.31 13.57
CA VAL A 347 -1.78 -4.54 13.90
C VAL A 347 -3.30 -4.41 13.70
N ASP A 348 -3.88 -3.22 13.90
CA ASP A 348 -5.31 -2.97 13.61
C ASP A 348 -5.61 -3.07 12.12
N LEU A 349 -4.70 -2.59 11.27
CA LEU A 349 -4.85 -2.51 9.82
C LEU A 349 -4.29 -3.73 9.06
N LEU A 350 -3.80 -4.77 9.74
CA LEU A 350 -3.28 -5.99 9.08
C LEU A 350 -4.33 -6.65 8.17
N ARG A 351 -3.92 -6.95 6.93
CA ARG A 351 -4.78 -7.51 5.87
C ARG A 351 -4.14 -8.72 5.19
N GLY A 352 -4.11 -9.86 5.88
CA GLY A 352 -3.63 -11.13 5.30
C GLY A 352 -2.11 -11.33 5.34
N GLU A 353 -1.33 -10.32 5.68
CA GLU A 353 0.11 -10.43 5.95
C GLU A 353 0.36 -10.84 7.40
N ARG A 354 1.55 -11.35 7.67
CA ARG A 354 1.96 -11.75 9.02
C ARG A 354 2.38 -10.51 9.83
N ALA A 355 2.11 -10.56 11.14
CA ALA A 355 2.42 -9.44 12.03
C ALA A 355 3.93 -9.15 12.13
N ASP A 356 4.80 -10.17 12.05
CA ASP A 356 6.25 -10.00 12.03
C ASP A 356 6.73 -9.27 10.76
N GLU A 357 6.20 -9.64 9.59
CA GLU A 357 6.51 -8.98 8.31
C GLU A 357 6.07 -7.50 8.31
N ALA A 358 4.84 -7.23 8.77
CA ALA A 358 4.30 -5.86 8.85
C ALA A 358 5.08 -4.98 9.84
N VAL A 359 5.47 -5.52 10.99
CA VAL A 359 6.27 -4.79 11.97
C VAL A 359 7.70 -4.55 11.45
N GLN A 360 8.28 -5.52 10.77
CA GLN A 360 9.59 -5.35 10.12
C GLN A 360 9.53 -4.24 9.04
N ALA A 361 8.50 -4.25 8.20
CA ALA A 361 8.28 -3.20 7.18
C ALA A 361 8.11 -1.81 7.84
N LEU A 362 7.38 -1.74 8.97
CA LEU A 362 7.24 -0.50 9.74
C LEU A 362 8.58 0.00 10.29
N ALA A 363 9.40 -0.89 10.84
CA ALA A 363 10.73 -0.52 11.34
C ALA A 363 11.64 -0.02 10.20
N GLN A 364 11.61 -0.68 9.04
CA GLN A 364 12.31 -0.23 7.83
C GLN A 364 11.83 1.14 7.35
N LEU A 365 10.51 1.42 7.42
CA LEU A 365 9.94 2.71 7.07
C LEU A 365 10.48 3.82 8.00
N ALA A 366 10.59 3.55 9.31
CA ALA A 366 11.13 4.51 10.27
C ALA A 366 12.58 4.91 9.93
N VAL A 367 13.40 3.92 9.58
CA VAL A 367 14.79 4.15 9.15
C VAL A 367 14.88 4.87 7.82
N ALA A 368 14.09 4.42 6.81
CA ALA A 368 14.07 5.02 5.49
C ALA A 368 13.66 6.51 5.56
N ARG A 369 12.76 6.88 6.48
CA ARG A 369 12.37 8.26 6.71
C ARG A 369 13.55 9.16 7.13
N ARG A 370 14.49 8.63 7.90
CA ARG A 370 15.69 9.36 8.34
C ARG A 370 16.79 9.42 7.27
N GLY A 371 16.60 8.70 6.15
CA GLY A 371 17.63 8.55 5.12
C GLY A 371 18.84 7.75 5.60
N GLU A 372 18.68 6.94 6.63
CA GLU A 372 19.72 6.11 7.22
C GLU A 372 19.72 4.69 6.63
N ILE A 373 20.88 4.04 6.68
CA ILE A 373 21.04 2.63 6.33
C ILE A 373 21.03 1.82 7.62
N VAL A 374 20.21 0.75 7.70
CA VAL A 374 20.28 -0.20 8.82
C VAL A 374 21.37 -1.22 8.58
N ALA A 375 22.36 -1.25 9.48
CA ALA A 375 23.34 -2.32 9.56
C ALA A 375 22.96 -3.29 10.69
N GLN A 376 22.55 -4.51 10.36
CA GLN A 376 22.39 -5.58 11.34
C GLN A 376 23.76 -6.19 11.64
N VAL A 377 24.19 -6.08 12.89
CA VAL A 377 25.50 -6.55 13.33
C VAL A 377 25.32 -7.64 14.37
N SER A 378 25.82 -8.85 14.09
CA SER A 378 25.86 -9.93 15.06
C SER A 378 27.21 -9.92 15.78
N ALA A 379 27.19 -9.86 17.10
CA ALA A 379 28.38 -9.90 17.92
C ALA A 379 28.25 -10.93 19.04
N ALA A 380 29.34 -11.51 19.48
CA ALA A 380 29.36 -12.52 20.54
C ALA A 380 29.09 -11.91 21.94
N THR A 381 29.37 -10.62 22.13
CA THR A 381 29.21 -9.87 23.39
C THR A 381 28.68 -8.48 23.11
N GLU A 382 28.16 -7.81 24.14
CA GLU A 382 27.79 -6.40 24.04
C GLU A 382 28.99 -5.51 23.67
N LEU A 383 28.79 -4.65 22.67
CA LEU A 383 29.76 -3.61 22.34
C LEU A 383 29.69 -2.47 23.36
N SER A 384 30.84 -1.97 23.78
CA SER A 384 30.90 -0.74 24.56
C SER A 384 30.37 0.44 23.72
N ASP A 385 29.93 1.51 24.37
CA ASP A 385 29.46 2.71 23.68
C ASP A 385 30.52 3.30 22.73
N ALA A 386 31.79 3.26 23.11
CA ALA A 386 32.89 3.70 22.27
C ALA A 386 33.03 2.83 21.00
N GLN A 387 32.90 1.52 21.11
CA GLN A 387 32.98 0.57 19.99
C GLN A 387 31.77 0.70 19.09
N ARG A 388 30.56 0.86 19.65
CA ARG A 388 29.34 1.11 18.87
C ARG A 388 29.42 2.40 18.07
N ASN A 389 29.86 3.49 18.71
CA ASN A 389 30.02 4.78 18.04
C ASN A 389 31.07 4.70 16.91
N ARG A 390 32.19 4.01 17.17
CA ARG A 390 33.24 3.81 16.16
C ARG A 390 32.71 2.98 14.98
N LEU A 391 31.99 1.89 15.25
CA LEU A 391 31.38 1.04 14.22
C LEU A 391 30.42 1.85 13.34
N THR A 392 29.53 2.64 13.95
CA THR A 392 28.62 3.54 13.24
C THR A 392 29.38 4.53 12.35
N GLN A 393 30.44 5.16 12.85
CA GLN A 393 31.27 6.10 12.07
C GLN A 393 31.96 5.42 10.88
N VAL A 394 32.51 4.24 11.09
CA VAL A 394 33.20 3.49 10.02
C VAL A 394 32.22 3.05 8.94
N LEU A 395 31.07 2.52 9.33
CA LEU A 395 30.01 2.12 8.38
C LEU A 395 29.45 3.32 7.63
N THR A 396 29.19 4.45 8.31
CA THR A 396 28.75 5.70 7.68
C THR A 396 29.75 6.18 6.62
N ARG A 397 31.06 6.05 6.87
CA ARG A 397 32.09 6.37 5.89
C ARG A 397 32.13 5.38 4.71
N ILE A 398 32.02 4.08 4.98
CA ILE A 398 32.05 3.04 3.94
C ILE A 398 30.87 3.19 2.98
N TYR A 399 29.67 3.41 3.51
CA TYR A 399 28.45 3.51 2.72
C TYR A 399 28.12 4.92 2.24
N ASN A 400 28.86 5.94 2.73
CA ASN A 400 28.64 7.38 2.45
C ASN A 400 27.18 7.83 2.74
N HIS A 401 26.54 7.19 3.71
CA HIS A 401 25.19 7.50 4.23
C HIS A 401 25.17 7.31 5.74
N PRO A 402 24.32 8.02 6.49
CA PRO A 402 24.09 7.73 7.90
C PRO A 402 23.72 6.26 8.08
N VAL A 403 24.34 5.58 9.04
CA VAL A 403 24.10 4.15 9.32
C VAL A 403 23.59 4.01 10.76
N SER A 404 22.42 3.38 10.91
CA SER A 404 21.92 2.93 12.21
C SER A 404 22.36 1.49 12.45
N VAL A 405 23.06 1.25 13.58
CA VAL A 405 23.62 -0.07 13.91
C VAL A 405 22.65 -0.81 14.86
N GLN A 406 22.09 -1.91 14.38
CA GLN A 406 21.27 -2.83 15.18
C GLN A 406 22.13 -4.02 15.61
N LEU A 407 22.38 -4.12 16.93
CA LEU A 407 23.21 -5.17 17.48
C LEU A 407 22.36 -6.39 17.88
N ASN A 408 22.71 -7.55 17.33
CA ASN A 408 22.21 -8.86 17.78
C ASN A 408 23.33 -9.61 18.49
N ILE A 409 23.08 -10.02 19.73
CA ILE A 409 24.07 -10.77 20.53
C ILE A 409 23.88 -12.26 20.24
N ASP A 410 24.81 -12.86 19.50
CA ASP A 410 24.84 -14.29 19.23
C ASP A 410 26.15 -14.90 19.71
N PRO A 411 26.13 -15.63 20.82
CA PRO A 411 27.33 -16.27 21.35
C PRO A 411 27.98 -17.29 20.41
N ALA A 412 27.27 -17.69 19.34
CA ALA A 412 27.79 -18.64 18.35
C ALA A 412 28.64 -17.99 17.25
N VAL A 413 28.76 -16.68 17.23
CA VAL A 413 29.58 -15.92 16.25
C VAL A 413 31.06 -15.90 16.59
N LEU A 414 31.47 -16.53 17.68
CA LEU A 414 32.90 -16.69 18.08
C LEU A 414 33.62 -17.78 17.29
#